data_1b3d36008d6e46a04cc0a764472a7607
#
_entry.id   1b3d36008d6e46a04cc0a764472a7607
#
_cell.length_a   1.000
_cell.length_b   1.000
_cell.length_c   1.000
_cell.angle_alpha   90.00
_cell.angle_beta   90.00
_cell.angle_gamma   90.00
#
_symmetry.space_group_name_H-M   'P 1'
#
loop_
_entity.id
_entity.type
_entity.pdbx_description
1 polymer ?
#
loop_
_entity_poly.entity_id
_entity_poly.type
_entity_poly.pdbx_seq_one_letter_code
_entity_poly.pdbx_strand_id
1 'polypeptide(L)'
;MDKYKTLVDLFQQNKDIRKWQQDQQKRSRSLLLGLSSSTKAITMATAVEDGHKVLVLTSSQNEAERLASDLLGLLGEEKVYLFLGDDNPLAEFVFASQERVFSRLEALDFLLAPEKEGIVIANVSGSRLLLPNPKTFSSMIQSFSVGEERNLTELKDTLLAMGYQKVSQVSQQGEFSLRGDILDLFEASQDFPYRLEFFGDEIDGIRTFSPETQRSLENLDAIRVHPVSDMLLTKDDFLRGQKNLENLIQKSPNPELKSYLTEILTEAHHQRLHADSRKFLSLFYQQTYTLFDYLPKHAPVFLDDYHKIMDQETRFDVEVANLLTEDLQKSRSFSEAQYFADNSALLRTYKPASYFSNFQKGLGNLRFDALYSFNQYPMQEFFSQFTLLKDEIDRFRKQDYTVILQVTSKQGFQQLQEYLRDYGIDLDYLAPDQLHPGQSQLIIGGLARGFHFVDEKIVLITETEIFQKKVKRKIRRQTIS
;
A
#
# COMPACT_ATOMS: atom_id res chain seq x y z
N MET A 1 14.06 5.84 -12.93
CA MET A 1 14.83 4.99 -13.84
C MET A 1 14.94 3.60 -13.21
N ASP A 2 14.45 2.62 -13.89
CA ASP A 2 14.25 1.26 -13.35
C ASP A 2 15.59 0.57 -13.06
N LYS A 3 15.95 0.54 -11.78
CA LYS A 3 17.21 -0.05 -11.31
C LYS A 3 17.36 -1.55 -11.62
N TYR A 4 16.23 -2.23 -11.89
CA TYR A 4 16.18 -3.67 -12.11
C TYR A 4 15.46 -4.07 -13.40
N LYS A 5 15.29 -3.14 -14.35
CA LYS A 5 14.57 -3.43 -15.59
C LYS A 5 15.08 -4.69 -16.27
N THR A 6 16.41 -4.82 -16.41
CA THR A 6 17.02 -6.00 -17.02
C THR A 6 16.72 -7.30 -16.26
N LEU A 7 16.68 -7.25 -14.92
CA LEU A 7 16.31 -8.42 -14.10
C LEU A 7 14.84 -8.82 -14.31
N VAL A 8 13.93 -7.85 -14.33
CA VAL A 8 12.52 -8.09 -14.65
C VAL A 8 12.36 -8.63 -16.07
N ASP A 9 13.07 -8.06 -17.06
CA ASP A 9 13.07 -8.52 -18.44
C ASP A 9 13.57 -9.98 -18.58
N LEU A 10 14.58 -10.38 -17.80
CA LEU A 10 15.07 -11.76 -17.77
C LEU A 10 13.99 -12.72 -17.23
N PHE A 11 13.28 -12.34 -16.18
CA PHE A 11 12.15 -13.12 -15.66
C PHE A 11 11.02 -13.22 -16.68
N GLN A 12 10.72 -12.14 -17.41
CA GLN A 12 9.71 -12.14 -18.46
C GLN A 12 10.04 -13.07 -19.64
N GLN A 13 11.29 -13.46 -19.82
CA GLN A 13 11.68 -14.45 -20.84
C GLN A 13 11.23 -15.87 -20.48
N ASN A 14 11.00 -16.16 -19.20
CA ASN A 14 10.49 -17.46 -18.74
C ASN A 14 9.13 -17.74 -19.37
N LYS A 15 8.99 -18.91 -19.99
CA LYS A 15 7.78 -19.30 -20.74
C LYS A 15 6.55 -19.41 -19.85
N ASP A 16 6.72 -19.84 -18.60
CA ASP A 16 5.63 -20.03 -17.64
C ASP A 16 5.17 -18.70 -17.06
N ILE A 17 6.08 -17.76 -16.83
CA ILE A 17 5.74 -16.37 -16.48
C ILE A 17 4.95 -15.71 -17.60
N ARG A 18 5.37 -15.86 -18.87
CA ARG A 18 4.62 -15.32 -20.02
C ARG A 18 3.23 -15.93 -20.16
N LYS A 19 3.08 -17.23 -19.96
CA LYS A 19 1.77 -17.88 -19.96
C LYS A 19 0.89 -17.36 -18.81
N TRP A 20 1.45 -17.26 -17.62
CA TRP A 20 0.76 -16.70 -16.47
C TRP A 20 0.28 -15.26 -16.72
N GLN A 21 1.09 -14.39 -17.32
CA GLN A 21 0.68 -13.05 -17.71
C GLN A 21 -0.52 -13.07 -18.68
N GLN A 22 -0.49 -13.95 -19.69
CA GLN A 22 -1.62 -14.13 -20.61
C GLN A 22 -2.89 -14.62 -19.91
N ASP A 23 -2.76 -15.45 -18.88
CA ASP A 23 -3.88 -15.96 -18.11
C ASP A 23 -4.58 -14.87 -17.29
N GLN A 24 -3.87 -13.80 -16.90
CA GLN A 24 -4.49 -12.64 -16.24
C GLN A 24 -5.58 -12.01 -17.13
N GLN A 25 -5.38 -11.98 -18.43
CA GLN A 25 -6.34 -11.45 -19.39
C GLN A 25 -7.57 -12.37 -19.58
N LYS A 26 -7.42 -13.66 -19.31
CA LYS A 26 -8.48 -14.69 -19.49
C LYS A 26 -9.37 -14.88 -18.26
N ARG A 27 -9.24 -14.06 -17.23
CA ARG A 27 -9.98 -14.21 -15.96
C ARG A 27 -9.81 -15.59 -15.31
N SER A 28 -8.61 -16.11 -15.34
CA SER A 28 -8.29 -17.41 -14.76
C SER A 28 -7.84 -17.31 -13.31
N ARG A 29 -7.87 -18.44 -12.63
CA ARG A 29 -7.26 -18.62 -11.31
C ARG A 29 -6.00 -19.46 -11.51
N SER A 30 -4.86 -18.86 -11.22
CA SER A 30 -3.54 -19.48 -11.39
C SER A 30 -2.91 -19.77 -10.04
N LEU A 31 -2.18 -20.88 -9.95
CA LEU A 31 -1.35 -21.24 -8.82
C LEU A 31 0.12 -21.19 -9.24
N LEU A 32 0.94 -20.40 -8.54
CA LEU A 32 2.37 -20.29 -8.73
C LEU A 32 3.09 -20.90 -7.52
N LEU A 33 3.88 -21.93 -7.77
CA LEU A 33 4.60 -22.69 -6.75
C LEU A 33 6.11 -22.47 -6.85
N GLY A 34 6.79 -22.46 -5.69
CA GLY A 34 8.24 -22.44 -5.61
C GLY A 34 8.88 -21.06 -5.67
N LEU A 35 8.09 -19.98 -5.76
CA LEU A 35 8.60 -18.61 -5.67
C LEU A 35 8.57 -18.16 -4.21
N SER A 36 9.63 -17.51 -3.76
CA SER A 36 9.73 -16.97 -2.40
C SER A 36 10.54 -15.68 -2.35
N SER A 37 10.26 -14.84 -1.36
CA SER A 37 10.97 -13.57 -1.13
C SER A 37 11.11 -12.75 -2.43
N SER A 38 12.33 -12.41 -2.82
CA SER A 38 12.63 -11.53 -3.95
C SER A 38 12.15 -12.07 -5.30
N THR A 39 12.18 -13.39 -5.53
CA THR A 39 11.70 -13.98 -6.81
C THR A 39 10.19 -13.79 -6.97
N LYS A 40 9.44 -13.86 -5.89
CA LYS A 40 8.01 -13.56 -5.88
C LYS A 40 7.74 -12.09 -6.24
N ALA A 41 8.49 -11.18 -5.61
CA ALA A 41 8.37 -9.74 -5.91
C ALA A 41 8.72 -9.43 -7.38
N ILE A 42 9.79 -10.02 -7.92
CA ILE A 42 10.18 -9.86 -9.33
C ILE A 42 9.07 -10.38 -10.25
N THR A 43 8.50 -11.55 -9.95
CA THR A 43 7.40 -12.11 -10.75
C THR A 43 6.16 -11.20 -10.71
N MET A 44 5.80 -10.67 -9.55
CA MET A 44 4.70 -9.70 -9.44
C MET A 44 4.99 -8.41 -10.23
N ALA A 45 6.23 -7.92 -10.20
CA ALA A 45 6.65 -6.75 -10.96
C ALA A 45 6.46 -6.93 -12.47
N THR A 46 6.65 -8.13 -13.01
CA THR A 46 6.42 -8.41 -14.44
C THR A 46 4.98 -8.13 -14.87
N ALA A 47 4.00 -8.36 -14.00
CA ALA A 47 2.59 -8.07 -14.30
C ALA A 47 2.30 -6.57 -14.32
N VAL A 48 2.98 -5.77 -13.50
CA VAL A 48 2.87 -4.31 -13.50
C VAL A 48 3.49 -3.73 -14.77
N GLU A 49 4.65 -4.21 -15.17
CA GLU A 49 5.31 -3.79 -16.42
C GLU A 49 4.49 -4.16 -17.69
N ASP A 50 3.57 -5.13 -17.59
CA ASP A 50 2.60 -5.44 -18.63
C ASP A 50 1.39 -4.47 -18.66
N GLY A 51 1.43 -3.37 -17.88
CA GLY A 51 0.44 -2.28 -17.88
C GLY A 51 -0.77 -2.52 -16.99
N HIS A 52 -0.66 -3.36 -15.96
CA HIS A 52 -1.77 -3.67 -15.06
C HIS A 52 -1.75 -2.84 -13.77
N LYS A 53 -2.95 -2.56 -13.25
CA LYS A 53 -3.15 -2.25 -11.83
C LYS A 53 -3.40 -3.55 -11.08
N VAL A 54 -2.57 -3.84 -10.11
CA VAL A 54 -2.57 -5.10 -9.36
C VAL A 54 -2.86 -4.83 -7.90
N LEU A 55 -3.71 -5.66 -7.28
CA LEU A 55 -3.84 -5.73 -5.82
C LEU A 55 -3.14 -6.99 -5.32
N VAL A 56 -2.26 -6.83 -4.35
CA VAL A 56 -1.69 -7.97 -3.58
C VAL A 56 -2.27 -7.98 -2.19
N LEU A 57 -2.83 -9.10 -1.79
CA LEU A 57 -3.26 -9.34 -0.42
C LEU A 57 -2.21 -10.21 0.29
N THR A 58 -1.77 -9.75 1.45
CA THR A 58 -0.87 -10.45 2.36
C THR A 58 -1.57 -10.77 3.68
N SER A 59 -1.02 -11.68 4.46
CA SER A 59 -1.62 -12.08 5.74
C SER A 59 -1.53 -10.97 6.80
N SER A 60 -0.41 -10.25 6.88
CA SER A 60 -0.13 -9.30 7.95
C SER A 60 0.55 -8.03 7.45
N GLN A 61 0.57 -7.00 8.30
CA GLN A 61 1.32 -5.77 8.04
C GLN A 61 2.80 -6.05 7.76
N ASN A 62 3.44 -6.91 8.54
CA ASN A 62 4.86 -7.23 8.40
C ASN A 62 5.18 -7.91 7.05
N GLU A 63 4.34 -8.83 6.59
CA GLU A 63 4.49 -9.45 5.26
C GLU A 63 4.28 -8.44 4.13
N ALA A 64 3.30 -7.54 4.28
CA ALA A 64 3.05 -6.47 3.33
C ALA A 64 4.25 -5.51 3.20
N GLU A 65 4.83 -5.08 4.32
CA GLU A 65 5.98 -4.19 4.35
C GLU A 65 7.24 -4.83 3.75
N ARG A 66 7.46 -6.12 3.99
CA ARG A 66 8.57 -6.88 3.38
C ARG A 66 8.42 -6.93 1.85
N LEU A 67 7.25 -7.30 1.37
CA LEU A 67 6.96 -7.34 -0.06
C LEU A 67 7.07 -5.97 -0.71
N ALA A 68 6.54 -4.93 -0.05
CA ALA A 68 6.62 -3.56 -0.52
C ALA A 68 8.07 -3.07 -0.65
N SER A 69 8.94 -3.44 0.29
CA SER A 69 10.36 -3.08 0.22
C SER A 69 11.04 -3.60 -1.04
N ASP A 70 10.78 -4.86 -1.41
CA ASP A 70 11.32 -5.44 -2.63
C ASP A 70 10.69 -4.80 -3.89
N LEU A 71 9.37 -4.60 -3.91
CA LEU A 71 8.67 -4.00 -5.04
C LEU A 71 9.04 -2.54 -5.26
N LEU A 72 9.27 -1.76 -4.20
CA LEU A 72 9.80 -0.39 -4.30
C LEU A 72 11.19 -0.36 -4.97
N GLY A 73 12.04 -1.32 -4.64
CA GLY A 73 13.35 -1.48 -5.29
C GLY A 73 13.24 -1.81 -6.78
N LEU A 74 12.23 -2.57 -7.17
CA LEU A 74 12.01 -3.05 -8.54
C LEU A 74 11.28 -2.04 -9.43
N LEU A 75 10.21 -1.41 -8.90
CA LEU A 75 9.25 -0.61 -9.68
C LEU A 75 9.37 0.90 -9.43
N GLY A 76 10.00 1.31 -8.32
CA GLY A 76 10.04 2.70 -7.88
C GLY A 76 8.80 3.11 -7.09
N GLU A 77 8.88 4.31 -6.47
CA GLU A 77 7.86 4.82 -5.55
C GLU A 77 6.54 5.17 -6.24
N GLU A 78 6.59 5.53 -7.51
CA GLU A 78 5.41 5.95 -8.27
C GLU A 78 4.42 4.80 -8.60
N LYS A 79 4.90 3.55 -8.51
CA LYS A 79 4.14 2.35 -8.90
C LYS A 79 3.76 1.46 -7.71
N VAL A 80 4.18 1.77 -6.49
CA VAL A 80 3.95 0.93 -5.31
C VAL A 80 3.20 1.69 -4.22
N TYR A 81 2.07 1.16 -3.80
CA TYR A 81 1.17 1.77 -2.82
C TYR A 81 0.84 0.80 -1.70
N LEU A 82 0.72 1.30 -0.47
CA LEU A 82 0.34 0.53 0.70
C LEU A 82 -1.08 0.87 1.15
N PHE A 83 -1.89 -0.15 1.37
CA PHE A 83 -3.21 -0.04 1.97
C PHE A 83 -3.30 -0.97 3.18
N LEU A 84 -2.80 -0.52 4.32
CA LEU A 84 -2.67 -1.34 5.52
C LEU A 84 -3.70 -0.96 6.59
N GLY A 85 -4.27 -2.00 7.22
CA GLY A 85 -4.95 -1.91 8.51
C GLY A 85 -4.03 -2.37 9.63
N ASP A 86 -4.40 -2.08 10.87
CA ASP A 86 -3.75 -2.68 12.02
C ASP A 86 -4.19 -4.14 12.15
N ASP A 87 -3.25 -5.05 12.36
CA ASP A 87 -3.57 -6.47 12.54
C ASP A 87 -4.38 -6.72 13.82
N ASN A 88 -4.36 -5.77 14.76
CA ASN A 88 -5.24 -5.73 15.94
C ASN A 88 -6.44 -4.79 15.68
N PRO A 89 -7.70 -5.29 15.69
CA PRO A 89 -8.89 -4.48 15.43
C PRO A 89 -9.08 -3.29 16.37
N LEU A 90 -8.76 -3.44 17.66
CA LEU A 90 -8.86 -2.36 18.64
C LEU A 90 -7.86 -1.24 18.32
N ALA A 91 -6.63 -1.58 17.97
CA ALA A 91 -5.61 -0.61 17.62
C ALA A 91 -5.99 0.19 16.36
N GLU A 92 -6.65 -0.44 15.38
CA GLU A 92 -7.17 0.26 14.21
C GLU A 92 -8.15 1.36 14.57
N PHE A 93 -9.02 1.14 15.54
CA PHE A 93 -10.01 2.13 15.96
C PHE A 93 -9.44 3.25 16.84
N VAL A 94 -8.44 2.96 17.66
CA VAL A 94 -7.96 3.88 18.71
C VAL A 94 -6.66 4.57 18.31
N PHE A 95 -5.78 3.87 17.58
CA PHE A 95 -4.39 4.31 17.33
C PHE A 95 -4.00 4.38 15.86
N ALA A 96 -4.96 4.37 14.93
CA ALA A 96 -4.63 4.48 13.50
C ALA A 96 -3.77 5.74 13.28
N SER A 97 -2.52 5.55 12.85
CA SER A 97 -1.62 6.67 12.60
C SER A 97 -2.07 7.46 11.37
N GLN A 98 -1.90 8.77 11.42
CA GLN A 98 -2.22 9.65 10.30
C GLN A 98 -1.46 9.25 9.02
N GLU A 99 -0.19 8.90 9.15
CA GLU A 99 0.65 8.41 8.05
C GLU A 99 0.04 7.17 7.35
N ARG A 100 -0.52 6.24 8.13
CA ARG A 100 -1.20 5.05 7.58
C ARG A 100 -2.48 5.43 6.84
N VAL A 101 -3.28 6.34 7.38
CA VAL A 101 -4.49 6.85 6.73
C VAL A 101 -4.12 7.53 5.39
N PHE A 102 -3.08 8.34 5.37
CA PHE A 102 -2.63 9.02 4.15
C PHE A 102 -2.15 8.04 3.08
N SER A 103 -1.38 7.01 3.45
CA SER A 103 -1.00 5.94 2.52
C SER A 103 -2.21 5.25 1.90
N ARG A 104 -3.28 5.02 2.69
CA ARG A 104 -4.54 4.46 2.18
C ARG A 104 -5.21 5.39 1.17
N LEU A 105 -5.30 6.68 1.47
CA LEU A 105 -5.92 7.66 0.58
C LEU A 105 -5.19 7.76 -0.77
N GLU A 106 -3.86 7.72 -0.76
CA GLU A 106 -3.06 7.70 -1.97
C GLU A 106 -3.28 6.41 -2.79
N ALA A 107 -3.39 5.26 -2.12
CA ALA A 107 -3.68 3.99 -2.79
C ALA A 107 -5.07 4.01 -3.44
N LEU A 108 -6.09 4.57 -2.77
CA LEU A 108 -7.43 4.71 -3.33
C LEU A 108 -7.45 5.67 -4.54
N ASP A 109 -6.76 6.80 -4.46
CA ASP A 109 -6.63 7.74 -5.58
C ASP A 109 -5.93 7.08 -6.78
N PHE A 110 -4.85 6.37 -6.53
CA PHE A 110 -4.15 5.59 -7.56
C PHE A 110 -5.08 4.58 -8.25
N LEU A 111 -5.87 3.81 -7.49
CA LEU A 111 -6.78 2.81 -8.04
C LEU A 111 -7.86 3.43 -8.93
N LEU A 112 -8.35 4.62 -8.59
CA LEU A 112 -9.38 5.34 -9.35
C LEU A 112 -8.81 6.18 -10.49
N ALA A 113 -7.51 6.51 -10.49
CA ALA A 113 -6.89 7.28 -11.55
C ALA A 113 -6.86 6.48 -12.87
N PRO A 114 -7.30 7.04 -14.00
CA PRO A 114 -7.16 6.39 -15.28
C PRO A 114 -5.68 6.31 -15.69
N GLU A 115 -5.34 5.35 -16.54
CA GLU A 115 -4.03 5.26 -17.23
C GLU A 115 -2.78 5.17 -16.34
N LYS A 116 -2.91 4.83 -15.06
CA LYS A 116 -1.78 4.52 -14.19
C LYS A 116 -1.63 3.02 -14.02
N GLU A 117 -0.42 2.53 -14.11
CA GLU A 117 -0.03 1.16 -13.78
C GLU A 117 0.68 1.11 -12.43
N GLY A 118 0.58 0.02 -11.73
CA GLY A 118 1.20 -0.13 -10.41
C GLY A 118 0.57 -1.21 -9.56
N ILE A 119 1.02 -1.30 -8.33
CA ILE A 119 0.63 -2.34 -7.39
C ILE A 119 0.22 -1.73 -6.06
N VAL A 120 -0.92 -2.14 -5.54
CA VAL A 120 -1.37 -1.86 -4.18
C VAL A 120 -1.16 -3.11 -3.34
N ILE A 121 -0.50 -2.97 -2.21
CA ILE A 121 -0.26 -4.05 -1.26
C ILE A 121 -1.12 -3.80 -0.03
N ALA A 122 -1.98 -4.76 0.29
CA ALA A 122 -2.87 -4.73 1.44
C ALA A 122 -2.62 -5.93 2.35
N ASN A 123 -2.94 -5.80 3.63
CA ASN A 123 -3.06 -6.92 4.55
C ASN A 123 -4.54 -7.27 4.79
N VAL A 124 -4.79 -8.37 5.47
CA VAL A 124 -6.16 -8.85 5.77
C VAL A 124 -7.00 -7.76 6.41
N SER A 125 -6.52 -7.12 7.48
CA SER A 125 -7.26 -6.09 8.19
C SER A 125 -7.56 -4.87 7.31
N GLY A 126 -6.59 -4.39 6.53
CA GLY A 126 -6.77 -3.30 5.58
C GLY A 126 -7.84 -3.60 4.52
N SER A 127 -7.83 -4.80 3.97
CA SER A 127 -8.81 -5.22 2.97
C SER A 127 -10.26 -5.29 3.49
N ARG A 128 -10.44 -5.32 4.80
CA ARG A 128 -11.75 -5.42 5.48
C ARG A 128 -12.28 -4.11 6.04
N LEU A 129 -11.53 -3.02 5.88
CA LEU A 129 -12.00 -1.69 6.27
C LEU A 129 -13.23 -1.29 5.45
N LEU A 130 -14.22 -0.70 6.14
CA LEU A 130 -15.37 -0.08 5.48
C LEU A 130 -14.97 1.26 4.90
N LEU A 131 -15.20 1.45 3.62
CA LEU A 131 -14.80 2.63 2.86
C LEU A 131 -16.01 3.36 2.29
N PRO A 132 -15.90 4.65 1.97
CA PRO A 132 -16.94 5.38 1.25
C PRO A 132 -17.12 4.83 -0.15
N ASN A 133 -18.24 5.17 -0.78
CA ASN A 133 -18.45 4.89 -2.20
C ASN A 133 -17.28 5.49 -3.04
N PRO A 134 -16.70 4.74 -3.98
CA PRO A 134 -15.62 5.23 -4.83
C PRO A 134 -15.92 6.56 -5.53
N LYS A 135 -17.17 6.79 -5.94
CA LYS A 135 -17.61 8.07 -6.54
C LYS A 135 -17.59 9.22 -5.53
N THR A 136 -18.01 8.95 -4.29
CA THR A 136 -17.94 9.94 -3.20
C THR A 136 -16.49 10.31 -2.93
N PHE A 137 -15.62 9.32 -2.82
CA PHE A 137 -14.18 9.54 -2.62
C PHE A 137 -13.59 10.42 -3.75
N SER A 138 -13.83 10.07 -5.02
CA SER A 138 -13.35 10.85 -6.16
C SER A 138 -13.86 12.30 -6.14
N SER A 139 -15.11 12.53 -5.75
CA SER A 139 -15.69 13.87 -5.68
C SER A 139 -15.09 14.75 -4.58
N MET A 140 -14.47 14.15 -3.57
CA MET A 140 -13.83 14.86 -2.46
C MET A 140 -12.37 15.25 -2.76
N ILE A 141 -11.77 14.72 -3.84
CA ILE A 141 -10.43 15.15 -4.26
C ILE A 141 -10.58 16.46 -5.02
N GLN A 142 -9.83 17.49 -4.60
CA GLN A 142 -9.87 18.82 -5.20
C GLN A 142 -8.59 19.08 -6.01
N SER A 143 -8.75 19.75 -7.14
CA SER A 143 -7.62 20.29 -7.91
C SER A 143 -7.78 21.80 -7.99
N PHE A 144 -6.69 22.52 -7.85
CA PHE A 144 -6.63 23.98 -7.94
C PHE A 144 -5.57 24.37 -8.94
N SER A 145 -5.89 25.35 -9.78
CA SER A 145 -4.96 25.91 -10.77
C SER A 145 -4.96 27.42 -10.71
N VAL A 146 -3.82 28.03 -11.01
CA VAL A 146 -3.73 29.49 -11.15
C VAL A 146 -4.64 29.96 -12.27
N GLY A 147 -5.40 31.03 -12.02
CA GLY A 147 -6.42 31.58 -12.91
C GLY A 147 -7.80 30.91 -12.80
N GLU A 148 -7.96 29.92 -11.90
CA GLU A 148 -9.24 29.27 -11.64
C GLU A 148 -10.09 30.10 -10.65
N GLU A 149 -11.40 30.21 -10.91
CA GLU A 149 -12.34 30.86 -9.99
C GLU A 149 -12.86 29.86 -8.94
N ARG A 150 -12.73 30.20 -7.66
CA ARG A 150 -13.21 29.41 -6.51
C ARG A 150 -13.77 30.30 -5.41
N ASN A 151 -14.98 30.04 -4.99
CA ASN A 151 -15.55 30.73 -3.85
C ASN A 151 -14.94 30.30 -2.54
N LEU A 152 -14.30 31.20 -1.79
CA LEU A 152 -13.59 30.92 -0.54
C LEU A 152 -14.50 30.34 0.56
N THR A 153 -15.79 30.72 0.60
CA THR A 153 -16.71 30.19 1.61
C THR A 153 -17.06 28.74 1.31
N GLU A 154 -17.35 28.42 0.05
CA GLU A 154 -17.63 27.03 -0.38
C GLU A 154 -16.38 26.15 -0.22
N LEU A 155 -15.20 26.70 -0.51
CA LEU A 155 -13.93 26.00 -0.36
C LEU A 155 -13.64 25.66 1.10
N LYS A 156 -13.91 26.58 2.02
CA LYS A 156 -13.82 26.32 3.47
C LYS A 156 -14.71 25.14 3.89
N ASP A 157 -15.97 25.13 3.44
CA ASP A 157 -16.90 24.05 3.79
C ASP A 157 -16.47 22.70 3.17
N THR A 158 -15.93 22.73 1.96
CA THR A 158 -15.34 21.56 1.30
C THR A 158 -14.15 21.01 2.09
N LEU A 159 -13.21 21.86 2.51
CA LEU A 159 -12.06 21.43 3.29
C LEU A 159 -12.46 20.83 4.64
N LEU A 160 -13.46 21.39 5.32
CA LEU A 160 -14.00 20.83 6.55
C LEU A 160 -14.64 19.45 6.29
N ALA A 161 -15.39 19.27 5.21
CA ALA A 161 -15.96 17.98 4.81
C ALA A 161 -14.89 16.95 4.44
N MET A 162 -13.74 17.39 3.92
CA MET A 162 -12.57 16.56 3.65
C MET A 162 -11.79 16.19 4.92
N GLY A 163 -12.18 16.70 6.09
CA GLY A 163 -11.57 16.39 7.40
C GLY A 163 -10.46 17.36 7.84
N TYR A 164 -10.17 18.42 7.06
CA TYR A 164 -9.18 19.43 7.45
C TYR A 164 -9.64 20.23 8.65
N GLN A 165 -8.69 20.55 9.53
CA GLN A 165 -8.94 21.38 10.71
C GLN A 165 -8.62 22.85 10.43
N LYS A 166 -9.56 23.74 10.73
CA LYS A 166 -9.34 25.18 10.63
C LYS A 166 -8.53 25.68 11.83
N VAL A 167 -7.40 26.32 11.54
CA VAL A 167 -6.49 26.89 12.53
C VAL A 167 -6.18 28.36 12.23
N SER A 168 -5.60 29.09 13.16
CA SER A 168 -5.15 30.46 12.93
C SER A 168 -3.90 30.53 12.05
N GLN A 169 -3.00 29.56 12.20
CA GLN A 169 -1.76 29.42 11.44
C GLN A 169 -1.44 27.94 11.25
N VAL A 170 -1.15 27.55 10.02
CA VAL A 170 -0.85 26.17 9.65
C VAL A 170 0.54 25.77 10.15
N SER A 171 0.63 24.63 10.81
CA SER A 171 1.86 24.07 11.37
C SER A 171 2.08 22.60 11.05
N GLN A 172 1.00 21.84 10.82
CA GLN A 172 1.07 20.40 10.55
C GLN A 172 0.09 19.97 9.48
N GLN A 173 0.33 18.80 8.93
CA GLN A 173 -0.53 18.19 7.91
C GLN A 173 -1.98 18.03 8.40
N GLY A 174 -2.94 18.26 7.50
CA GLY A 174 -4.36 18.22 7.82
C GLY A 174 -4.95 19.53 8.34
N GLU A 175 -4.15 20.59 8.41
CA GLU A 175 -4.60 21.93 8.83
C GLU A 175 -4.80 22.86 7.65
N PHE A 176 -5.73 23.82 7.80
CA PHE A 176 -5.85 24.95 6.91
C PHE A 176 -6.15 26.24 7.68
N SER A 177 -5.75 27.36 7.11
CA SER A 177 -5.98 28.71 7.63
C SER A 177 -6.50 29.62 6.51
N LEU A 178 -7.53 30.37 6.81
CA LEU A 178 -8.08 31.37 5.89
C LEU A 178 -7.94 32.76 6.53
N ARG A 179 -7.18 33.64 5.89
CA ARG A 179 -6.89 35.00 6.38
C ARG A 179 -7.02 35.99 5.23
N GLY A 180 -8.15 36.71 5.19
CA GLY A 180 -8.48 37.58 4.04
C GLY A 180 -8.55 36.75 2.74
N ASP A 181 -7.76 37.12 1.78
CA ASP A 181 -7.70 36.50 0.46
C ASP A 181 -6.59 35.43 0.36
N ILE A 182 -6.10 34.93 1.50
CA ILE A 182 -5.04 33.90 1.56
C ILE A 182 -5.59 32.63 2.22
N LEU A 183 -5.48 31.52 1.49
CA LEU A 183 -5.70 30.18 2.00
C LEU A 183 -4.35 29.47 2.16
N ASP A 184 -3.98 29.14 3.39
CA ASP A 184 -2.88 28.25 3.70
C ASP A 184 -3.44 26.86 3.95
N LEU A 185 -2.87 25.83 3.33
CA LEU A 185 -3.34 24.46 3.37
C LEU A 185 -2.17 23.49 3.47
N PHE A 186 -2.12 22.66 4.52
CA PHE A 186 -1.11 21.62 4.65
C PHE A 186 -1.72 20.27 4.24
N GLU A 187 -1.52 19.94 2.98
CA GLU A 187 -2.00 18.68 2.39
C GLU A 187 -1.28 17.49 3.02
N ALA A 188 -2.01 16.39 3.14
CA ALA A 188 -1.62 15.22 3.92
C ALA A 188 -0.36 14.51 3.43
N SER A 189 -0.12 14.48 2.13
CA SER A 189 0.99 13.78 1.48
C SER A 189 2.22 14.65 1.25
N GLN A 190 2.16 15.93 1.63
CA GLN A 190 3.20 16.92 1.32
C GLN A 190 4.08 17.24 2.53
N ASP A 191 5.35 17.58 2.27
CA ASP A 191 6.29 18.02 3.30
C ASP A 191 6.12 19.51 3.62
N PHE A 192 5.59 20.28 2.68
CA PHE A 192 5.37 21.71 2.82
C PHE A 192 3.93 22.08 2.51
N PRO A 193 3.34 23.03 3.30
CA PRO A 193 2.01 23.54 3.03
C PRO A 193 1.98 24.40 1.78
N TYR A 194 0.79 24.47 1.19
CA TYR A 194 0.45 25.35 0.07
C TYR A 194 -0.11 26.68 0.57
N ARG A 195 0.23 27.74 -0.11
CA ARG A 195 -0.40 29.04 0.01
C ARG A 195 -1.03 29.43 -1.31
N LEU A 196 -2.36 29.59 -1.30
CA LEU A 196 -3.15 30.08 -2.42
C LEU A 196 -3.50 31.53 -2.13
N GLU A 197 -3.16 32.42 -3.05
CA GLU A 197 -3.52 33.84 -3.01
C GLU A 197 -4.68 34.07 -3.97
N PHE A 198 -5.69 34.78 -3.50
CA PHE A 198 -6.89 35.07 -4.26
C PHE A 198 -6.97 36.56 -4.59
N PHE A 199 -7.50 36.87 -5.78
CA PHE A 199 -7.95 38.19 -6.15
C PHE A 199 -9.45 38.10 -6.45
N GLY A 200 -10.28 38.48 -5.47
CA GLY A 200 -11.70 38.12 -5.48
C GLY A 200 -11.87 36.59 -5.36
N ASP A 201 -12.53 35.99 -6.33
CA ASP A 201 -12.70 34.52 -6.39
C ASP A 201 -11.65 33.80 -7.27
N GLU A 202 -10.77 34.56 -7.94
CA GLU A 202 -9.73 34.00 -8.81
C GLU A 202 -8.47 33.67 -8.03
N ILE A 203 -7.88 32.48 -8.27
CA ILE A 203 -6.58 32.08 -7.73
C ILE A 203 -5.48 32.80 -8.50
N ASP A 204 -4.87 33.81 -7.91
CA ASP A 204 -3.80 34.62 -8.50
C ASP A 204 -2.43 33.93 -8.44
N GLY A 205 -2.19 33.12 -7.42
CA GLY A 205 -0.96 32.36 -7.27
C GLY A 205 -1.06 31.21 -6.30
N ILE A 206 -0.23 30.19 -6.56
CA ILE A 206 -0.07 29.01 -5.70
C ILE A 206 1.43 28.84 -5.42
N ARG A 207 1.78 28.63 -4.15
CA ARG A 207 3.18 28.37 -3.77
C ARG A 207 3.28 27.48 -2.55
N THR A 208 4.40 26.77 -2.41
CA THR A 208 4.77 26.13 -1.16
C THR A 208 5.42 27.15 -0.22
N PHE A 209 5.37 26.89 1.08
CA PHE A 209 6.06 27.72 2.09
C PHE A 209 6.52 26.88 3.28
N SER A 210 7.53 27.39 4.00
CA SER A 210 7.98 26.78 5.25
C SER A 210 7.01 27.09 6.38
N PRO A 211 6.45 26.09 7.06
CA PRO A 211 5.55 26.33 8.19
C PRO A 211 6.26 27.01 9.38
N GLU A 212 7.57 26.80 9.53
CA GLU A 212 8.39 27.39 10.61
C GLU A 212 8.70 28.86 10.36
N THR A 213 9.17 29.20 9.16
CA THR A 213 9.63 30.55 8.81
C THR A 213 8.56 31.39 8.11
N GLN A 214 7.48 30.77 7.63
CA GLN A 214 6.40 31.37 6.82
C GLN A 214 6.88 31.94 5.46
N ARG A 215 8.10 31.63 5.05
CA ARG A 215 8.67 32.09 3.77
C ARG A 215 8.29 31.17 2.63
N SER A 216 7.97 31.79 1.51
CA SER A 216 7.71 31.07 0.25
C SER A 216 8.92 30.29 -0.22
N LEU A 217 8.70 29.11 -0.78
CA LEU A 217 9.74 28.21 -1.30
C LEU A 217 9.65 28.11 -2.82
N GLU A 218 8.55 27.58 -3.35
CA GLU A 218 8.40 27.29 -4.77
C GLU A 218 7.01 27.76 -5.27
N ASN A 219 6.97 28.30 -6.50
CA ASN A 219 5.71 28.62 -7.18
C ASN A 219 5.22 27.40 -7.99
N LEU A 220 3.92 27.18 -7.96
CA LEU A 220 3.26 26.09 -8.63
C LEU A 220 2.13 26.59 -9.52
N ASP A 221 1.91 25.93 -10.65
CA ASP A 221 0.79 26.26 -11.55
C ASP A 221 -0.50 25.58 -11.13
N ALA A 222 -0.42 24.39 -10.51
CA ALA A 222 -1.56 23.63 -10.06
C ALA A 222 -1.18 22.69 -8.89
N ILE A 223 -2.18 22.36 -8.07
CA ILE A 223 -2.05 21.38 -6.98
C ILE A 223 -3.24 20.43 -6.96
N ARG A 224 -3.04 19.26 -6.39
CA ARG A 224 -4.07 18.27 -6.10
C ARG A 224 -4.14 18.03 -4.59
N VAL A 225 -5.32 18.08 -4.04
CA VAL A 225 -5.57 18.03 -2.59
C VAL A 225 -6.48 16.86 -2.27
N HIS A 226 -6.01 15.96 -1.41
CA HIS A 226 -6.75 14.80 -0.95
C HIS A 226 -7.46 15.06 0.39
N PRO A 227 -8.52 14.31 0.70
CA PRO A 227 -9.06 14.25 2.05
C PRO A 227 -7.97 13.83 3.07
N VAL A 228 -8.15 14.18 4.33
CA VAL A 228 -7.26 13.77 5.43
C VAL A 228 -7.81 12.59 6.22
N SER A 229 -8.97 12.07 5.84
CA SER A 229 -9.63 10.92 6.44
C SER A 229 -10.14 9.98 5.37
N ASP A 230 -10.08 8.68 5.62
CA ASP A 230 -10.72 7.63 4.82
C ASP A 230 -12.20 7.41 5.25
N MET A 231 -12.65 8.10 6.29
CA MET A 231 -14.05 8.15 6.72
C MET A 231 -14.73 9.40 6.14
N LEU A 232 -15.27 9.28 4.93
CA LEU A 232 -15.93 10.39 4.24
C LEU A 232 -17.44 10.15 4.21
N LEU A 233 -18.20 11.09 4.75
CA LEU A 233 -19.66 11.05 4.82
C LEU A 233 -20.26 12.26 4.08
N THR A 234 -21.24 11.99 3.23
CA THR A 234 -22.08 13.02 2.62
C THR A 234 -23.18 13.48 3.59
N LYS A 235 -23.89 14.55 3.25
CA LYS A 235 -25.09 14.96 4.02
C LYS A 235 -26.13 13.84 4.08
N ASP A 236 -26.32 13.10 3.00
CA ASP A 236 -27.27 11.98 2.95
C ASP A 236 -26.81 10.82 3.84
N ASP A 237 -25.50 10.56 3.92
CA ASP A 237 -24.94 9.57 4.83
C ASP A 237 -25.20 9.96 6.29
N PHE A 238 -24.99 11.24 6.66
CA PHE A 238 -25.31 11.73 8.00
C PHE A 238 -26.81 11.61 8.33
N LEU A 239 -27.71 11.97 7.41
CA LEU A 239 -29.14 11.80 7.60
C LEU A 239 -29.54 10.33 7.80
N ARG A 240 -28.94 9.43 7.03
CA ARG A 240 -29.16 7.98 7.17
C ARG A 240 -28.67 7.48 8.52
N GLY A 241 -27.46 7.87 8.92
CA GLY A 241 -26.87 7.53 10.22
C GLY A 241 -27.72 8.01 11.37
N GLN A 242 -28.22 9.26 11.33
CA GLN A 242 -29.13 9.81 12.33
C GLN A 242 -30.41 8.97 12.45
N LYS A 243 -31.07 8.65 11.34
CA LYS A 243 -32.27 7.81 11.33
C LYS A 243 -32.02 6.42 11.90
N ASN A 244 -30.90 5.79 11.53
CA ASN A 244 -30.54 4.47 12.04
C ASN A 244 -30.21 4.50 13.54
N LEU A 245 -29.49 5.52 14.02
CA LEU A 245 -29.20 5.73 15.44
C LEU A 245 -30.47 5.98 16.24
N GLU A 246 -31.38 6.83 15.77
CA GLU A 246 -32.68 7.08 16.40
C GLU A 246 -33.50 5.78 16.56
N ASN A 247 -33.53 4.96 15.51
CA ASN A 247 -34.22 3.66 15.55
C ASN A 247 -33.59 2.71 16.59
N LEU A 248 -32.26 2.67 16.69
CA LEU A 248 -31.56 1.85 17.68
C LEU A 248 -31.82 2.35 19.09
N ILE A 249 -31.75 3.64 19.34
CA ILE A 249 -32.04 4.28 20.64
C ILE A 249 -33.48 3.96 21.06
N GLN A 250 -34.42 4.08 20.13
CA GLN A 250 -35.84 3.83 20.44
C GLN A 250 -36.11 2.38 20.78
N LYS A 251 -35.47 1.43 20.10
CA LYS A 251 -35.67 -0.01 20.31
C LYS A 251 -34.85 -0.58 21.46
N SER A 252 -33.79 0.07 21.90
CA SER A 252 -32.94 -0.45 22.96
C SER A 252 -33.64 -0.42 24.32
N PRO A 253 -33.63 -1.49 25.11
CA PRO A 253 -34.08 -1.47 26.51
C PRO A 253 -32.99 -0.94 27.48
N ASN A 254 -31.72 -0.82 27.03
CA ASN A 254 -30.59 -0.49 27.89
C ASN A 254 -30.35 1.03 27.95
N PRO A 255 -30.52 1.68 29.13
CA PRO A 255 -30.35 3.13 29.29
C PRO A 255 -28.93 3.62 29.03
N GLU A 256 -27.91 2.84 29.37
CA GLU A 256 -26.51 3.21 29.17
C GLU A 256 -26.18 3.22 27.68
N LEU A 257 -26.64 2.20 26.93
CA LEU A 257 -26.50 2.16 25.48
C LEU A 257 -27.23 3.32 24.80
N LYS A 258 -28.45 3.66 25.28
CA LYS A 258 -29.19 4.84 24.77
C LYS A 258 -28.39 6.12 24.95
N SER A 259 -27.81 6.34 26.11
CA SER A 259 -27.00 7.53 26.41
C SER A 259 -25.80 7.58 25.46
N TYR A 260 -25.07 6.50 25.29
CA TYR A 260 -23.91 6.41 24.42
C TYR A 260 -24.24 6.65 22.93
N LEU A 261 -25.31 6.02 22.43
CA LEU A 261 -25.75 6.25 21.05
C LEU A 261 -26.28 7.68 20.83
N THR A 262 -26.82 8.32 21.86
CA THR A 262 -27.24 9.73 21.81
C THR A 262 -26.06 10.68 21.68
N GLU A 263 -24.91 10.38 22.28
CA GLU A 263 -23.68 11.16 22.08
C GLU A 263 -23.25 11.12 20.61
N ILE A 264 -23.24 9.93 19.99
CA ILE A 264 -22.91 9.74 18.56
C ILE A 264 -23.94 10.46 17.68
N LEU A 265 -25.23 10.37 17.99
CA LEU A 265 -26.30 11.05 17.26
C LEU A 265 -26.16 12.57 17.34
N THR A 266 -25.78 13.12 18.49
CA THR A 266 -25.56 14.55 18.68
C THR A 266 -24.46 15.07 17.77
N GLU A 267 -23.34 14.35 17.68
CA GLU A 267 -22.27 14.71 16.72
C GLU A 267 -22.76 14.61 15.28
N ALA A 268 -23.51 13.56 14.94
CA ALA A 268 -24.07 13.37 13.61
C ALA A 268 -25.04 14.49 13.20
N HIS A 269 -25.83 15.04 14.11
CA HIS A 269 -26.69 16.19 13.85
C HIS A 269 -25.91 17.45 13.43
N HIS A 270 -24.68 17.58 13.93
CA HIS A 270 -23.76 18.65 13.55
C HIS A 270 -22.87 18.28 12.37
N GLN A 271 -23.15 17.19 11.67
CA GLN A 271 -22.32 16.64 10.59
C GLN A 271 -20.85 16.43 11.01
N ARG A 272 -20.65 15.98 12.23
CA ARG A 272 -19.35 15.62 12.80
C ARG A 272 -19.31 14.14 13.14
N LEU A 273 -18.10 13.57 13.09
CA LEU A 273 -17.85 12.20 13.47
C LEU A 273 -17.44 12.13 14.95
N HIS A 274 -18.14 11.30 15.71
CA HIS A 274 -17.70 10.91 17.04
C HIS A 274 -16.42 10.06 16.96
N ALA A 275 -15.61 10.02 18.01
CA ALA A 275 -14.36 9.24 18.05
C ALA A 275 -14.58 7.75 17.69
N ASP A 276 -15.71 7.18 18.11
CA ASP A 276 -16.07 5.79 17.83
C ASP A 276 -16.80 5.57 16.49
N SER A 277 -16.98 6.61 15.66
CA SER A 277 -17.79 6.53 14.43
C SER A 277 -17.28 5.49 13.45
N ARG A 278 -15.97 5.18 13.44
CA ARG A 278 -15.40 4.12 12.60
C ARG A 278 -16.06 2.76 12.86
N LYS A 279 -16.42 2.45 14.10
CA LYS A 279 -17.13 1.21 14.47
C LYS A 279 -18.54 1.14 13.88
N PHE A 280 -19.14 2.28 13.55
CA PHE A 280 -20.53 2.40 13.16
C PHE A 280 -20.74 2.94 11.74
N LEU A 281 -19.73 2.93 10.90
CA LEU A 281 -19.82 3.41 9.52
C LEU A 281 -20.93 2.69 8.73
N SER A 282 -21.21 1.43 9.02
CA SER A 282 -22.30 0.67 8.41
C SER A 282 -23.70 1.27 8.66
N LEU A 283 -23.86 2.07 9.71
CA LEU A 283 -25.14 2.79 9.97
C LEU A 283 -25.30 4.02 9.06
N PHE A 284 -24.20 4.61 8.62
CA PHE A 284 -24.16 5.84 7.83
C PHE A 284 -24.17 5.54 6.32
N TYR A 285 -23.38 4.58 5.87
CA TYR A 285 -23.29 4.24 4.45
C TYR A 285 -24.53 3.53 3.96
N GLN A 286 -24.94 3.84 2.74
CA GLN A 286 -26.04 3.15 2.07
C GLN A 286 -25.70 1.69 1.80
N GLN A 287 -24.44 1.44 1.47
CA GLN A 287 -23.85 0.16 1.15
C GLN A 287 -22.43 0.15 1.67
N THR A 288 -21.96 -0.99 2.13
CA THR A 288 -20.57 -1.14 2.55
C THR A 288 -19.67 -1.38 1.34
N TYR A 289 -18.61 -0.61 1.24
CA TYR A 289 -17.56 -0.74 0.23
C TYR A 289 -16.24 -1.10 0.91
N THR A 290 -15.39 -1.79 0.18
CA THR A 290 -14.03 -2.14 0.60
C THR A 290 -13.02 -1.77 -0.48
N LEU A 291 -11.75 -2.03 -0.22
CA LEU A 291 -10.67 -1.84 -1.20
C LEU A 291 -10.97 -2.50 -2.55
N PHE A 292 -11.63 -3.66 -2.57
CA PHE A 292 -11.98 -4.37 -3.80
C PHE A 292 -12.94 -3.59 -4.72
N ASP A 293 -13.78 -2.73 -4.15
CA ASP A 293 -14.72 -1.90 -4.93
C ASP A 293 -14.03 -0.73 -5.64
N TYR A 294 -12.79 -0.41 -5.25
CA TYR A 294 -11.95 0.62 -5.89
C TYR A 294 -11.11 0.06 -7.04
N LEU A 295 -11.01 -1.26 -7.17
CA LEU A 295 -10.25 -1.88 -8.24
C LEU A 295 -10.92 -1.64 -9.59
N PRO A 296 -10.11 -1.42 -10.66
CA PRO A 296 -10.61 -1.49 -12.01
C PRO A 296 -11.28 -2.84 -12.28
N LYS A 297 -12.27 -2.85 -13.14
CA LYS A 297 -12.96 -4.08 -13.52
C LYS A 297 -11.96 -5.11 -14.05
N HIS A 298 -11.94 -6.29 -13.44
CA HIS A 298 -11.02 -7.39 -13.77
C HIS A 298 -9.55 -7.11 -13.51
N ALA A 299 -9.23 -6.20 -12.60
CA ALA A 299 -7.85 -6.03 -12.15
C ALA A 299 -7.32 -7.34 -11.52
N PRO A 300 -6.08 -7.74 -11.82
CA PRO A 300 -5.49 -8.91 -11.19
C PRO A 300 -5.37 -8.76 -9.68
N VAL A 301 -5.74 -9.82 -8.94
CA VAL A 301 -5.54 -9.93 -7.49
C VAL A 301 -4.57 -11.05 -7.22
N PHE A 302 -3.50 -10.76 -6.49
CA PHE A 302 -2.50 -11.71 -6.06
C PHE A 302 -2.67 -12.01 -4.58
N LEU A 303 -2.67 -13.28 -4.22
CA LEU A 303 -2.79 -13.77 -2.85
C LEU A 303 -1.43 -14.34 -2.43
N ASP A 304 -0.76 -13.61 -1.55
CA ASP A 304 0.56 -13.98 -1.06
C ASP A 304 0.43 -14.96 0.11
N ASP A 305 0.57 -16.26 -0.18
CA ASP A 305 0.36 -17.35 0.77
C ASP A 305 -1.09 -17.43 1.29
N TYR A 306 -1.97 -17.97 0.44
CA TYR A 306 -3.41 -18.10 0.75
C TYR A 306 -3.70 -18.77 2.09
N HIS A 307 -2.91 -19.77 2.47
CA HIS A 307 -3.08 -20.44 3.77
C HIS A 307 -2.88 -19.46 4.94
N LYS A 308 -1.80 -18.69 4.91
CA LYS A 308 -1.55 -17.65 5.93
C LYS A 308 -2.64 -16.57 5.93
N ILE A 309 -3.14 -16.19 4.74
CA ILE A 309 -4.24 -15.23 4.62
C ILE A 309 -5.48 -15.78 5.32
N MET A 310 -5.89 -17.01 5.05
CA MET A 310 -7.07 -17.62 5.67
C MET A 310 -6.92 -17.85 7.17
N ASP A 311 -5.72 -18.21 7.63
CA ASP A 311 -5.43 -18.30 9.07
C ASP A 311 -5.53 -16.93 9.75
N GLN A 312 -5.09 -15.88 9.09
CA GLN A 312 -5.19 -14.51 9.60
C GLN A 312 -6.64 -14.00 9.56
N GLU A 313 -7.41 -14.31 8.51
CA GLU A 313 -8.85 -14.02 8.44
C GLU A 313 -9.57 -14.63 9.64
N THR A 314 -9.32 -15.90 9.93
CA THR A 314 -9.93 -16.60 11.06
C THR A 314 -9.55 -15.97 12.40
N ARG A 315 -8.28 -15.63 12.60
CA ARG A 315 -7.82 -14.95 13.83
C ARG A 315 -8.44 -13.58 13.97
N PHE A 316 -8.48 -12.80 12.90
CA PHE A 316 -9.07 -11.48 12.88
C PHE A 316 -10.58 -11.52 13.22
N ASP A 317 -11.32 -12.50 12.70
CA ASP A 317 -12.73 -12.71 13.04
C ASP A 317 -12.92 -12.95 14.53
N VAL A 318 -12.07 -13.78 15.15
CA VAL A 318 -12.12 -14.04 16.60
C VAL A 318 -11.84 -12.76 17.38
N GLU A 319 -10.85 -11.98 17.00
CA GLU A 319 -10.52 -10.73 17.69
C GLU A 319 -11.61 -9.67 17.54
N VAL A 320 -12.23 -9.56 16.35
CA VAL A 320 -13.38 -8.66 16.13
C VAL A 320 -14.57 -9.09 16.95
N ALA A 321 -14.86 -10.39 17.03
CA ALA A 321 -15.95 -10.92 17.87
C ALA A 321 -15.72 -10.66 19.38
N ASN A 322 -14.48 -10.81 19.83
CA ASN A 322 -14.11 -10.49 21.23
C ASN A 322 -14.29 -8.99 21.49
N LEU A 323 -13.82 -8.12 20.60
CA LEU A 323 -13.98 -6.68 20.72
C LEU A 323 -15.46 -6.27 20.78
N LEU A 324 -16.29 -6.83 19.88
CA LEU A 324 -17.74 -6.58 19.90
C LEU A 324 -18.36 -7.06 21.21
N THR A 325 -17.96 -8.22 21.71
CA THR A 325 -18.45 -8.78 22.99
C THR A 325 -18.12 -7.84 24.17
N GLU A 326 -16.89 -7.33 24.22
CA GLU A 326 -16.48 -6.36 25.25
C GLU A 326 -17.27 -5.05 25.14
N ASP A 327 -17.47 -4.54 23.93
CA ASP A 327 -18.25 -3.33 23.70
C ASP A 327 -19.74 -3.53 24.10
N LEU A 328 -20.31 -4.71 23.84
CA LEU A 328 -21.66 -5.06 24.29
C LEU A 328 -21.77 -5.08 25.84
N GLN A 329 -20.79 -5.68 26.50
CA GLN A 329 -20.75 -5.72 27.99
C GLN A 329 -20.61 -4.32 28.59
N LYS A 330 -19.95 -3.41 27.92
CA LYS A 330 -19.78 -2.01 28.33
C LYS A 330 -20.91 -1.10 27.85
N SER A 331 -21.97 -1.65 27.25
CA SER A 331 -23.07 -0.88 26.65
C SER A 331 -22.63 0.15 25.62
N ARG A 332 -21.61 -0.21 24.82
CA ARG A 332 -21.01 0.65 23.78
C ARG A 332 -21.16 0.08 22.36
N SER A 333 -22.00 -0.93 22.20
CA SER A 333 -22.33 -1.50 20.89
C SER A 333 -23.67 -2.23 20.92
N PHE A 334 -24.10 -2.75 19.80
CA PHE A 334 -25.31 -3.53 19.60
C PHE A 334 -24.99 -4.80 18.79
N SER A 335 -25.84 -5.83 18.90
CA SER A 335 -25.54 -7.18 18.37
C SER A 335 -25.33 -7.24 16.87
N GLU A 336 -25.98 -6.38 16.11
CA GLU A 336 -25.91 -6.31 14.64
C GLU A 336 -24.82 -5.35 14.13
N ALA A 337 -23.97 -4.83 15.02
CA ALA A 337 -22.90 -3.91 14.62
C ALA A 337 -21.88 -4.60 13.72
N GLN A 338 -21.58 -3.97 12.59
CA GLN A 338 -20.59 -4.41 11.63
C GLN A 338 -19.36 -3.50 11.69
N TYR A 339 -18.29 -3.97 12.31
CA TYR A 339 -17.06 -3.20 12.47
C TYR A 339 -16.16 -3.28 11.23
N PHE A 340 -16.15 -4.44 10.56
CA PHE A 340 -15.35 -4.73 9.38
C PHE A 340 -16.18 -5.52 8.37
N ALA A 341 -15.74 -5.50 7.11
CA ALA A 341 -16.33 -6.34 6.07
C ALA A 341 -15.90 -7.81 6.22
N ASP A 342 -16.69 -8.71 5.63
CA ASP A 342 -16.33 -10.12 5.41
C ASP A 342 -15.96 -10.31 3.95
N ASN A 343 -14.71 -10.65 3.67
CA ASN A 343 -14.18 -10.87 2.33
C ASN A 343 -14.05 -12.36 1.97
N SER A 344 -14.44 -13.28 2.85
CA SER A 344 -14.21 -14.72 2.67
C SER A 344 -14.79 -15.30 1.38
N ALA A 345 -16.02 -14.91 1.03
CA ALA A 345 -16.66 -15.33 -0.21
C ALA A 345 -15.97 -14.70 -1.44
N LEU A 346 -15.60 -13.43 -1.36
CA LEU A 346 -14.93 -12.70 -2.44
C LEU A 346 -13.57 -13.31 -2.76
N LEU A 347 -12.75 -13.62 -1.75
CA LEU A 347 -11.43 -14.22 -1.92
C LEU A 347 -11.48 -15.60 -2.60
N ARG A 348 -12.57 -16.34 -2.43
CA ARG A 348 -12.77 -17.65 -3.08
C ARG A 348 -13.28 -17.56 -4.52
N THR A 349 -13.91 -16.45 -4.89
CA THR A 349 -14.63 -16.35 -6.18
C THR A 349 -14.02 -15.34 -7.14
N TYR A 350 -13.19 -14.40 -6.64
CA TYR A 350 -12.61 -13.35 -7.48
C TYR A 350 -11.72 -13.91 -8.60
N LYS A 351 -11.86 -13.32 -9.79
CA LYS A 351 -11.04 -13.60 -10.97
C LYS A 351 -10.81 -12.34 -11.80
N PRO A 352 -9.60 -12.13 -12.35
CA PRO A 352 -8.42 -13.02 -12.32
C PRO A 352 -7.72 -13.01 -10.98
N ALA A 353 -7.29 -14.15 -10.49
CA ALA A 353 -6.57 -14.27 -9.23
C ALA A 353 -5.36 -15.21 -9.36
N SER A 354 -4.25 -14.80 -8.78
CA SER A 354 -3.02 -15.60 -8.73
C SER A 354 -2.64 -15.89 -7.28
N TYR A 355 -2.43 -17.16 -6.99
CA TYR A 355 -2.09 -17.66 -5.67
C TYR A 355 -0.61 -18.01 -5.65
N PHE A 356 0.15 -17.32 -4.82
CA PHE A 356 1.57 -17.59 -4.60
C PHE A 356 1.70 -18.49 -3.38
N SER A 357 2.26 -19.67 -3.53
CA SER A 357 2.44 -20.62 -2.44
C SER A 357 3.73 -21.42 -2.59
N ASN A 358 4.30 -21.83 -1.47
CA ASN A 358 5.43 -22.75 -1.49
C ASN A 358 4.98 -24.22 -1.64
N PHE A 359 3.73 -24.52 -1.28
CA PHE A 359 3.19 -25.89 -1.27
C PHE A 359 1.76 -25.91 -1.81
N GLN A 360 1.37 -27.06 -2.40
CA GLN A 360 -0.02 -27.30 -2.81
C GLN A 360 -0.97 -27.57 -1.63
N LYS A 361 -0.44 -27.90 -0.46
CA LYS A 361 -1.25 -28.21 0.73
C LYS A 361 -1.84 -26.93 1.33
N GLY A 362 -3.05 -27.00 1.90
CA GLY A 362 -3.72 -25.90 2.57
C GLY A 362 -4.52 -24.96 1.67
N LEU A 363 -4.68 -25.32 0.38
CA LEU A 363 -5.46 -24.54 -0.58
C LEU A 363 -6.97 -24.89 -0.57
N GLY A 364 -7.40 -25.81 0.32
CA GLY A 364 -8.78 -26.22 0.46
C GLY A 364 -9.35 -26.83 -0.81
N ASN A 365 -10.62 -26.51 -1.10
CA ASN A 365 -11.32 -26.98 -2.29
C ASN A 365 -11.18 -26.02 -3.50
N LEU A 366 -10.16 -25.14 -3.50
CA LEU A 366 -9.94 -24.23 -4.62
C LEU A 366 -9.56 -25.01 -5.87
N ARG A 367 -10.20 -24.66 -6.99
CA ARG A 367 -9.86 -25.17 -8.30
C ARG A 367 -9.07 -24.12 -9.06
N PHE A 368 -7.95 -24.53 -9.64
CA PHE A 368 -7.08 -23.69 -10.44
C PHE A 368 -7.24 -24.03 -11.92
N ASP A 369 -7.27 -22.98 -12.75
CA ASP A 369 -7.34 -23.12 -14.21
C ASP A 369 -5.93 -23.40 -14.77
N ALA A 370 -4.88 -22.91 -14.08
CA ALA A 370 -3.49 -23.13 -14.45
C ALA A 370 -2.60 -23.31 -13.20
N LEU A 371 -1.53 -24.11 -13.36
CA LEU A 371 -0.51 -24.35 -12.34
C LEU A 371 0.87 -24.14 -12.95
N TYR A 372 1.70 -23.32 -12.28
CA TYR A 372 3.07 -23.03 -12.65
C TYR A 372 4.00 -23.38 -11.51
N SER A 373 5.07 -24.12 -11.80
CA SER A 373 6.10 -24.50 -10.83
C SER A 373 7.45 -23.96 -11.28
N PHE A 374 8.16 -23.33 -10.35
CA PHE A 374 9.46 -22.72 -10.60
C PHE A 374 10.54 -23.40 -9.78
N ASN A 375 11.72 -23.60 -10.39
CA ASN A 375 12.89 -24.14 -9.74
C ASN A 375 13.70 -22.99 -9.14
N GLN A 376 13.47 -22.71 -7.88
CA GLN A 376 14.16 -21.67 -7.13
C GLN A 376 14.61 -22.21 -5.77
N TYR A 377 15.79 -21.79 -5.38
CA TYR A 377 16.38 -22.12 -4.07
C TYR A 377 16.82 -20.85 -3.36
N PRO A 378 16.71 -20.78 -2.03
CA PRO A 378 17.31 -19.70 -1.27
C PRO A 378 18.83 -19.75 -1.42
N MET A 379 19.48 -18.59 -1.41
CA MET A 379 20.92 -18.52 -1.45
C MET A 379 21.49 -18.90 -0.09
N GLN A 380 22.59 -19.65 -0.07
CA GLN A 380 23.30 -19.99 1.17
C GLN A 380 23.93 -18.76 1.83
N GLU A 381 24.15 -18.83 3.13
CA GLU A 381 24.88 -17.78 3.85
C GLU A 381 26.39 -18.05 3.81
N PHE A 382 27.18 -17.01 3.60
CA PHE A 382 28.63 -17.09 3.44
C PHE A 382 29.42 -16.71 4.71
N PHE A 383 28.77 -16.07 5.69
CA PHE A 383 29.39 -15.70 6.98
C PHE A 383 30.71 -14.92 6.83
N SER A 384 30.80 -14.04 5.86
CA SER A 384 32.02 -13.31 5.50
C SER A 384 33.20 -14.20 5.04
N GLN A 385 32.94 -15.45 4.66
CA GLN A 385 33.97 -16.35 4.13
C GLN A 385 34.12 -16.15 2.62
N PHE A 386 35.02 -15.24 2.22
CA PHE A 386 35.21 -14.89 0.81
C PHE A 386 35.77 -16.01 -0.07
N THR A 387 36.52 -16.94 0.50
CA THR A 387 36.96 -18.14 -0.24
C THR A 387 35.75 -18.97 -0.66
N LEU A 388 34.81 -19.20 0.23
CA LEU A 388 33.57 -19.92 -0.07
C LEU A 388 32.72 -19.17 -1.11
N LEU A 389 32.64 -17.85 -0.97
CA LEU A 389 31.95 -17.01 -1.96
C LEU A 389 32.58 -17.13 -3.33
N LYS A 390 33.92 -17.11 -3.41
CA LYS A 390 34.66 -17.29 -4.66
C LYS A 390 34.36 -18.62 -5.32
N ASP A 391 34.48 -19.72 -4.57
CA ASP A 391 34.22 -21.06 -5.07
C ASP A 391 32.81 -21.19 -5.64
N GLU A 392 31.82 -20.58 -4.98
CA GLU A 392 30.43 -20.58 -5.41
C GLU A 392 30.22 -19.73 -6.69
N ILE A 393 30.81 -18.54 -6.76
CA ILE A 393 30.76 -17.70 -7.95
C ILE A 393 31.41 -18.44 -9.15
N ASP A 394 32.59 -19.05 -8.94
CA ASP A 394 33.29 -19.79 -10.00
C ASP A 394 32.48 -21.02 -10.46
N ARG A 395 31.78 -21.67 -9.54
CA ARG A 395 30.86 -22.77 -9.88
C ARG A 395 29.71 -22.31 -10.78
N PHE A 396 29.07 -21.19 -10.43
CA PHE A 396 27.99 -20.63 -11.24
C PHE A 396 28.48 -20.14 -12.59
N ARG A 397 29.65 -19.51 -12.66
CA ARG A 397 30.26 -19.05 -13.93
C ARG A 397 30.50 -20.21 -14.90
N LYS A 398 31.01 -21.35 -14.40
CA LYS A 398 31.23 -22.56 -15.21
C LYS A 398 29.95 -23.15 -15.80
N GLN A 399 28.80 -22.80 -15.25
CA GLN A 399 27.48 -23.24 -15.68
C GLN A 399 26.72 -22.18 -16.46
N ASP A 400 27.39 -21.11 -16.88
CA ASP A 400 26.84 -19.99 -17.64
C ASP A 400 25.69 -19.25 -16.93
N TYR A 401 25.77 -19.09 -15.60
CA TYR A 401 24.83 -18.28 -14.85
C TYR A 401 25.14 -16.78 -14.93
N THR A 402 24.09 -15.99 -14.92
CA THR A 402 24.19 -14.57 -14.58
C THR A 402 24.31 -14.45 -13.06
N VAL A 403 25.46 -13.98 -12.58
CA VAL A 403 25.75 -13.84 -11.15
C VAL A 403 25.70 -12.37 -10.77
N ILE A 404 24.82 -12.02 -9.84
CA ILE A 404 24.62 -10.64 -9.38
C ILE A 404 24.96 -10.60 -7.89
N LEU A 405 25.99 -9.84 -7.52
CA LEU A 405 26.25 -9.44 -6.13
C LEU A 405 25.61 -8.08 -5.90
N GLN A 406 24.87 -7.93 -4.80
CA GLN A 406 24.15 -6.72 -4.47
C GLN A 406 24.56 -6.16 -3.11
N VAL A 407 24.85 -4.89 -3.07
CA VAL A 407 25.01 -4.07 -1.86
C VAL A 407 23.97 -2.95 -1.85
N THR A 408 23.70 -2.36 -0.69
CA THR A 408 22.63 -1.35 -0.53
C THR A 408 23.13 0.09 -0.58
N SER A 409 24.44 0.33 -0.58
CA SER A 409 25.02 1.68 -0.53
C SER A 409 26.30 1.79 -1.33
N LYS A 410 26.68 3.03 -1.68
CA LYS A 410 27.98 3.33 -2.30
C LYS A 410 29.16 2.92 -1.42
N GLN A 411 29.05 3.13 -0.12
CA GLN A 411 30.09 2.74 0.83
C GLN A 411 30.24 1.20 0.86
N GLY A 412 29.13 0.47 0.94
CA GLY A 412 29.11 -0.98 0.84
C GLY A 412 29.70 -1.50 -0.47
N PHE A 413 29.41 -0.80 -1.59
CA PHE A 413 29.97 -1.13 -2.89
C PHE A 413 31.49 -1.03 -2.90
N GLN A 414 32.08 0.07 -2.42
CA GLN A 414 33.52 0.26 -2.36
C GLN A 414 34.18 -0.79 -1.44
N GLN A 415 33.58 -1.00 -0.27
CA GLN A 415 34.09 -1.97 0.70
C GLN A 415 34.07 -3.40 0.16
N LEU A 416 32.97 -3.83 -0.44
CA LEU A 416 32.88 -5.18 -1.01
C LEU A 416 33.81 -5.32 -2.21
N GLN A 417 33.95 -4.30 -3.05
CA GLN A 417 34.87 -4.28 -4.19
C GLN A 417 36.33 -4.51 -3.75
N GLU A 418 36.78 -3.90 -2.65
CA GLU A 418 38.12 -4.12 -2.09
C GLU A 418 38.28 -5.58 -1.63
N TYR A 419 37.33 -6.13 -0.86
CA TYR A 419 37.36 -7.52 -0.46
C TYR A 419 37.41 -8.49 -1.65
N LEU A 420 36.61 -8.25 -2.68
CA LEU A 420 36.59 -9.11 -3.86
C LEU A 420 37.95 -9.13 -4.58
N ARG A 421 38.62 -7.98 -4.68
CA ARG A 421 39.97 -7.89 -5.25
C ARG A 421 41.00 -8.65 -4.42
N ASP A 422 40.98 -8.49 -3.12
CA ASP A 422 41.92 -9.17 -2.21
C ASP A 422 41.85 -10.70 -2.31
N TYR A 423 40.65 -11.23 -2.58
CA TYR A 423 40.43 -12.65 -2.78
C TYR A 423 40.48 -13.11 -4.25
N GLY A 424 40.84 -12.20 -5.19
CA GLY A 424 40.96 -12.52 -6.61
C GLY A 424 39.63 -12.88 -7.26
N ILE A 425 38.55 -12.28 -6.81
CA ILE A 425 37.21 -12.40 -7.41
C ILE A 425 37.05 -11.23 -8.38
N ASP A 426 37.03 -11.56 -9.65
CA ASP A 426 36.88 -10.58 -10.73
C ASP A 426 35.42 -10.48 -11.18
N LEU A 427 34.83 -9.30 -11.05
CA LEU A 427 33.45 -8.99 -11.43
C LEU A 427 33.38 -7.69 -12.23
N ASP A 428 32.37 -7.58 -13.10
CA ASP A 428 32.01 -6.32 -13.72
C ASP A 428 31.32 -5.41 -12.70
N TYR A 429 31.79 -4.19 -12.57
CA TYR A 429 31.27 -3.21 -11.62
C TYR A 429 30.34 -2.24 -12.34
N LEU A 430 29.05 -2.57 -12.35
CA LEU A 430 28.06 -1.88 -13.16
C LEU A 430 26.99 -1.21 -12.27
N ALA A 431 26.40 -0.15 -12.81
CA ALA A 431 25.18 0.39 -12.24
C ALA A 431 24.01 -0.62 -12.41
N PRO A 432 22.98 -0.59 -11.53
CA PRO A 432 21.88 -1.55 -11.58
C PRO A 432 21.15 -1.64 -12.92
N ASP A 433 21.14 -0.56 -13.68
CA ASP A 433 20.53 -0.45 -15.00
C ASP A 433 21.41 -0.99 -16.14
N GLN A 434 22.59 -1.50 -15.84
CA GLN A 434 23.56 -2.02 -16.79
C GLN A 434 23.82 -3.52 -16.63
N LEU A 435 22.84 -4.27 -16.15
CA LEU A 435 22.97 -5.72 -16.04
C LEU A 435 23.12 -6.38 -17.42
N HIS A 436 24.12 -7.27 -17.54
CA HIS A 436 24.35 -8.05 -18.74
C HIS A 436 24.13 -9.55 -18.45
N PRO A 437 23.21 -10.22 -19.16
CA PRO A 437 23.01 -11.66 -19.01
C PRO A 437 24.29 -12.46 -19.20
N GLY A 438 24.50 -13.51 -18.40
CA GLY A 438 25.65 -14.39 -18.48
C GLY A 438 26.94 -13.84 -17.85
N GLN A 439 26.94 -12.62 -17.31
CA GLN A 439 28.09 -12.00 -16.65
C GLN A 439 27.98 -12.04 -15.13
N SER A 440 29.12 -11.86 -14.46
CA SER A 440 29.19 -11.73 -13.00
C SER A 440 29.39 -10.26 -12.63
N GLN A 441 28.49 -9.70 -11.83
CA GLN A 441 28.39 -8.25 -11.66
C GLN A 441 28.17 -7.85 -10.20
N LEU A 442 28.71 -6.70 -9.81
CA LEU A 442 28.42 -6.04 -8.52
C LEU A 442 27.58 -4.79 -8.76
N ILE A 443 26.44 -4.71 -8.08
CA ILE A 443 25.47 -3.62 -8.23
C ILE A 443 25.07 -3.03 -6.87
N ILE A 444 24.51 -1.82 -6.91
CA ILE A 444 23.81 -1.20 -5.77
C ILE A 444 22.31 -1.43 -5.98
N GLY A 445 21.67 -2.11 -5.04
CA GLY A 445 20.25 -2.43 -5.12
C GLY A 445 19.62 -2.62 -3.74
N GLY A 446 18.36 -3.07 -3.70
CA GLY A 446 17.60 -3.12 -2.46
C GLY A 446 16.71 -4.34 -2.27
N LEU A 447 16.91 -5.40 -3.04
CA LEU A 447 16.25 -6.66 -2.77
C LEU A 447 16.73 -7.24 -1.46
N ALA A 448 15.81 -7.78 -0.64
CA ALA A 448 16.10 -8.17 0.74
C ALA A 448 16.89 -9.47 0.85
N ARG A 449 16.70 -10.40 -0.09
CA ARG A 449 17.28 -11.74 -0.06
C ARG A 449 17.77 -12.17 -1.43
N GLY A 450 18.89 -12.88 -1.42
CA GLY A 450 19.40 -13.58 -2.58
C GLY A 450 18.61 -14.83 -2.94
N PHE A 451 18.82 -15.32 -4.14
CA PHE A 451 18.18 -16.52 -4.67
C PHE A 451 19.01 -17.17 -5.76
N HIS A 452 18.75 -18.44 -5.97
CA HIS A 452 19.22 -19.22 -7.11
C HIS A 452 18.00 -19.64 -7.95
N PHE A 453 17.81 -18.97 -9.09
CA PHE A 453 16.73 -19.25 -10.03
C PHE A 453 17.26 -20.10 -11.18
N VAL A 454 16.93 -21.38 -11.16
CA VAL A 454 17.57 -22.39 -12.03
C VAL A 454 17.13 -22.25 -13.47
N ASP A 455 15.83 -22.01 -13.71
CA ASP A 455 15.26 -22.06 -15.05
C ASP A 455 15.89 -21.03 -16.00
N GLU A 456 16.19 -19.83 -15.50
CA GLU A 456 16.81 -18.73 -16.29
C GLU A 456 18.31 -18.57 -15.98
N LYS A 457 18.89 -19.45 -15.17
CA LYS A 457 20.29 -19.39 -14.73
C LYS A 457 20.69 -18.03 -14.17
N ILE A 458 19.91 -17.55 -13.18
CA ILE A 458 20.16 -16.30 -12.47
C ILE A 458 20.45 -16.58 -11.01
N VAL A 459 21.49 -15.95 -10.48
CA VAL A 459 21.85 -15.98 -9.06
C VAL A 459 21.98 -14.54 -8.56
N LEU A 460 21.28 -14.24 -7.49
CA LEU A 460 21.45 -13.02 -6.71
C LEU A 460 22.02 -13.36 -5.35
N ILE A 461 23.10 -12.68 -4.96
CA ILE A 461 23.72 -12.78 -3.64
C ILE A 461 23.76 -11.38 -3.04
N THR A 462 23.11 -11.18 -1.91
CA THR A 462 23.01 -9.86 -1.27
C THR A 462 23.94 -9.75 -0.06
N GLU A 463 24.08 -8.53 0.49
CA GLU A 463 24.81 -8.32 1.75
C GLU A 463 24.27 -9.18 2.90
N THR A 464 23.01 -9.57 2.85
CA THR A 464 22.40 -10.44 3.86
C THR A 464 23.08 -11.81 3.89
N GLU A 465 23.30 -12.43 2.73
CA GLU A 465 23.96 -13.74 2.61
C GLU A 465 25.47 -13.62 2.84
N ILE A 466 26.09 -12.52 2.39
CA ILE A 466 27.54 -12.33 2.52
C ILE A 466 27.94 -12.03 3.96
N PHE A 467 27.25 -11.07 4.63
CA PHE A 467 27.65 -10.49 5.92
C PHE A 467 26.65 -10.69 7.05
N GLN A 468 25.52 -11.37 6.83
CA GLN A 468 24.38 -11.46 7.75
C GLN A 468 23.74 -10.10 8.12
N LYS A 469 23.92 -9.10 7.28
CA LYS A 469 23.28 -7.78 7.47
C LYS A 469 21.82 -7.85 7.06
N LYS A 470 20.90 -7.64 7.99
CA LYS A 470 19.47 -7.43 7.66
C LYS A 470 19.28 -6.09 6.98
N VAL A 471 18.76 -6.10 5.78
CA VAL A 471 18.34 -4.88 5.07
C VAL A 471 17.13 -4.30 5.79
N LYS A 472 17.32 -3.22 6.56
CA LYS A 472 16.23 -2.42 7.11
C LYS A 472 15.96 -1.26 6.16
N ARG A 473 14.92 -1.34 5.35
CA ARG A 473 14.37 -0.17 4.68
C ARG A 473 13.21 0.38 5.49
N LYS A 474 13.24 1.66 5.83
CA LYS A 474 12.05 2.41 6.16
C LYS A 474 11.33 2.69 4.84
N ILE A 475 10.10 2.21 4.72
CA ILE A 475 9.20 2.60 3.64
C ILE A 475 8.76 4.04 3.97
N ARG A 476 9.62 5.00 3.65
CA ARG A 476 9.26 6.40 3.63
C ARG A 476 9.15 6.77 2.16
N ARG A 477 7.98 7.17 1.71
CA ARG A 477 7.87 7.98 0.50
C ARG A 477 8.69 9.23 0.74
N GLN A 478 9.75 9.42 -0.04
CA GLN A 478 10.33 10.75 -0.21
C GLN A 478 9.34 11.48 -1.11
N THR A 479 8.73 12.51 -0.59
CA THR A 479 8.02 13.49 -1.39
C THR A 479 8.96 13.97 -2.47
N ILE A 480 8.53 13.86 -3.70
CA ILE A 480 9.29 14.30 -4.87
C ILE A 480 9.46 15.80 -4.75
N SER A 481 10.69 16.22 -4.61
CA SER A 481 11.10 17.61 -4.79
C SER A 481 11.06 17.98 -6.27
#